data_cc22c23b0fd6d34c6a0b455d5522e050
#
_entry.id   cc22c23b0fd6d34c6a0b455d5522e050
#
_cell.length_a   1.000
_cell.length_b   1.000
_cell.length_c   1.000
_cell.angle_alpha   90.00
_cell.angle_beta   90.00
_cell.angle_gamma   90.00
#
_symmetry.space_group_name_H-M   'P 1'
#
loop_
_entity.id
_entity.type
_entity.pdbx_description
1 polymer ?
#
loop_
_entity_poly.entity_id
_entity_poly.type
_entity_poly.pdbx_seq_one_letter_code
_entity_poly.pdbx_strand_id
1 'polypeptide(L)'
;MTTNESNYIDENKNPIETEDFAKALAAEEENSCKRKKEVIEKIRSLAKSAQNWKEANKEFNALLEEFNNIYYYDQETENTLKNELREAKNEFYTARKEFFEKANEGFKENAEKKEDVIKRLEALVYTSDIKACDMLAKSLSEEFYAIGFAGKELNTELYDRFKKARNAAQETRKAAMEDLREEFGNKADRKREIISELKALVNNENWKEATEKFNAL
;
A
#
# COMPACT_ATOMS: atom_id res chain seq x y z
N MET A 1 -46.34 -61.98 38.07
CA MET A 1 -47.27 -61.09 37.39
C MET A 1 -46.46 -60.47 36.21
N THR A 2 -46.65 -61.03 35.06
CA THR A 2 -46.04 -60.73 33.83
C THR A 2 -46.92 -59.71 33.09
N THR A 3 -46.50 -58.48 32.96
CA THR A 3 -47.15 -57.45 32.12
C THR A 3 -46.57 -57.53 30.74
N ASN A 4 -47.39 -58.00 29.83
CA ASN A 4 -47.16 -58.10 28.38
C ASN A 4 -47.34 -56.71 27.80
N GLU A 5 -46.24 -55.98 27.41
CA GLU A 5 -46.31 -54.80 26.54
C GLU A 5 -46.52 -55.26 25.11
N SER A 6 -47.78 -55.20 24.69
CA SER A 6 -48.13 -55.43 23.29
C SER A 6 -47.60 -54.27 22.42
N ASN A 7 -46.66 -54.57 21.55
CA ASN A 7 -46.32 -53.74 20.39
C ASN A 7 -47.59 -53.54 19.55
N TYR A 8 -48.17 -52.35 19.66
CA TYR A 8 -49.22 -51.88 18.76
C TYR A 8 -48.55 -51.45 17.43
N ILE A 9 -48.46 -52.40 16.49
CA ILE A 9 -48.20 -52.08 15.09
C ILE A 9 -49.51 -51.63 14.51
N ASP A 10 -49.68 -50.36 14.19
CA ASP A 10 -50.82 -49.81 13.48
C ASP A 10 -50.79 -50.30 12.04
N GLU A 11 -51.48 -51.41 11.74
CA GLU A 11 -51.56 -52.02 10.40
C GLU A 11 -52.46 -51.21 9.41
N ASN A 12 -52.93 -50.03 9.78
CA ASN A 12 -53.82 -49.23 8.97
C ASN A 12 -53.14 -48.01 8.27
N LYS A 13 -51.83 -47.96 8.19
CA LYS A 13 -51.16 -46.93 7.32
C LYS A 13 -51.35 -47.33 5.87
N ASN A 14 -52.11 -46.50 5.15
CA ASN A 14 -52.35 -46.65 3.71
C ASN A 14 -51.02 -46.68 2.94
N PRO A 15 -50.70 -47.74 2.18
CA PRO A 15 -49.44 -47.89 1.47
C PRO A 15 -49.15 -46.68 0.51
N ILE A 16 -50.19 -46.07 -0.02
CA ILE A 16 -50.11 -44.90 -0.92
C ILE A 16 -49.57 -43.65 -0.21
N GLU A 17 -50.00 -43.41 1.07
CA GLU A 17 -49.53 -42.29 1.89
C GLU A 17 -48.04 -42.41 2.26
N THR A 18 -47.55 -43.65 2.48
CA THR A 18 -46.13 -43.91 2.78
C THR A 18 -45.24 -43.74 1.57
N GLU A 19 -45.72 -44.07 0.37
CA GLU A 19 -44.98 -43.95 -0.88
C GLU A 19 -44.86 -42.48 -1.32
N ASP A 20 -45.91 -41.71 -1.17
CA ASP A 20 -45.90 -40.24 -1.47
C ASP A 20 -45.04 -39.48 -0.45
N PHE A 21 -45.02 -39.87 0.81
CA PHE A 21 -44.14 -39.28 1.83
C PHE A 21 -42.68 -39.60 1.53
N ALA A 22 -42.34 -40.84 1.16
CA ALA A 22 -40.98 -41.22 0.79
C ALA A 22 -40.48 -40.48 -0.44
N LYS A 23 -41.32 -40.25 -1.45
CA LYS A 23 -41.00 -39.43 -2.62
C LYS A 23 -40.77 -37.98 -2.28
N ALA A 24 -41.60 -37.42 -1.41
CA ALA A 24 -41.44 -36.03 -0.94
C ALA A 24 -40.12 -35.83 -0.17
N LEU A 25 -39.78 -36.79 0.71
CA LEU A 25 -38.52 -36.76 1.47
C LEU A 25 -37.30 -36.84 0.53
N ALA A 26 -37.31 -37.76 -0.45
CA ALA A 26 -36.23 -37.89 -1.41
C ALA A 26 -36.05 -36.62 -2.27
N ALA A 27 -37.15 -35.96 -2.67
CA ALA A 27 -37.09 -34.71 -3.42
C ALA A 27 -36.52 -33.55 -2.55
N GLU A 28 -36.84 -33.50 -1.28
CA GLU A 28 -36.30 -32.51 -0.35
C GLU A 28 -34.80 -32.73 -0.10
N GLU A 29 -34.35 -33.99 0.04
CA GLU A 29 -32.94 -34.34 0.16
C GLU A 29 -32.16 -33.96 -1.11
N GLU A 30 -32.68 -34.26 -2.29
CA GLU A 30 -32.07 -33.86 -3.56
C GLU A 30 -31.92 -32.34 -3.66
N ASN A 31 -32.97 -31.60 -3.29
CA ASN A 31 -32.95 -30.14 -3.28
C ASN A 31 -31.92 -29.59 -2.24
N SER A 32 -31.88 -30.17 -1.05
CA SER A 32 -30.92 -29.80 -0.01
C SER A 32 -29.48 -30.08 -0.45
N CYS A 33 -29.22 -31.22 -1.07
CA CYS A 33 -27.92 -31.55 -1.65
C CYS A 33 -27.50 -30.52 -2.73
N LYS A 34 -28.41 -30.18 -3.63
CA LYS A 34 -28.18 -29.18 -4.68
C LYS A 34 -27.86 -27.81 -4.08
N ARG A 35 -28.63 -27.35 -3.10
CA ARG A 35 -28.38 -26.08 -2.43
C ARG A 35 -27.03 -26.05 -1.72
N LYS A 36 -26.63 -27.10 -1.02
CA LYS A 36 -25.29 -27.19 -0.39
C LYS A 36 -24.18 -27.13 -1.42
N LYS A 37 -24.30 -27.80 -2.56
CA LYS A 37 -23.32 -27.72 -3.67
C LYS A 37 -23.25 -26.31 -4.26
N GLU A 38 -24.39 -25.65 -4.44
CA GLU A 38 -24.43 -24.25 -4.90
C GLU A 38 -23.69 -23.31 -3.95
N VAL A 39 -23.85 -23.49 -2.63
CA VAL A 39 -23.10 -22.71 -1.63
C VAL A 39 -21.60 -22.97 -1.74
N ILE A 40 -21.16 -24.22 -1.89
CA ILE A 40 -19.75 -24.58 -2.08
C ILE A 40 -19.18 -23.89 -3.33
N GLU A 41 -19.90 -23.93 -4.44
CA GLU A 41 -19.46 -23.28 -5.69
C GLU A 41 -19.42 -21.75 -5.56
N LYS A 42 -20.35 -21.13 -4.82
CA LYS A 42 -20.28 -19.70 -4.50
C LYS A 42 -19.01 -19.35 -3.71
N ILE A 43 -18.63 -20.18 -2.74
CA ILE A 43 -17.38 -20.00 -1.96
C ILE A 43 -16.16 -20.12 -2.88
N ARG A 44 -16.10 -21.10 -3.79
CA ARG A 44 -15.01 -21.24 -4.76
C ARG A 44 -14.95 -20.06 -5.74
N SER A 45 -16.10 -19.58 -6.19
CA SER A 45 -16.20 -18.41 -7.07
C SER A 45 -15.70 -17.16 -6.35
N LEU A 46 -16.10 -16.98 -5.09
CA LEU A 46 -15.66 -15.88 -4.25
C LEU A 46 -14.14 -15.87 -4.05
N ALA A 47 -13.52 -17.05 -3.85
CA ALA A 47 -12.08 -17.18 -3.75
C ALA A 47 -11.33 -16.71 -5.01
N LYS A 48 -11.92 -16.90 -6.19
CA LYS A 48 -11.31 -16.53 -7.49
C LYS A 48 -11.52 -15.08 -7.87
N SER A 49 -12.62 -14.47 -7.44
CA SER A 49 -13.06 -13.13 -7.90
C SER A 49 -12.89 -12.01 -6.88
N ALA A 50 -12.52 -12.31 -5.63
CA ALA A 50 -12.46 -11.33 -4.56
C ALA A 50 -11.41 -10.24 -4.80
N GLN A 51 -11.87 -9.00 -4.93
CA GLN A 51 -11.01 -7.81 -4.96
C GLN A 51 -11.03 -7.06 -3.62
N ASN A 52 -12.17 -7.09 -2.92
CA ASN A 52 -12.34 -6.53 -1.59
C ASN A 52 -12.49 -7.64 -0.55
N TRP A 53 -11.41 -8.01 0.10
CA TRP A 53 -11.41 -9.11 1.08
C TRP A 53 -12.21 -8.83 2.36
N LYS A 54 -12.53 -7.58 2.65
CA LYS A 54 -13.43 -7.24 3.77
C LYS A 54 -14.87 -7.66 3.48
N GLU A 55 -15.34 -7.36 2.28
CA GLU A 55 -16.68 -7.78 1.83
C GLU A 55 -16.72 -9.29 1.56
N ALA A 56 -15.68 -9.81 0.91
CA ALA A 56 -15.55 -11.25 0.66
C ALA A 56 -15.60 -12.09 1.96
N ASN A 57 -14.98 -11.64 3.04
CA ASN A 57 -15.07 -12.31 4.34
C ASN A 57 -16.50 -12.29 4.93
N LYS A 58 -17.25 -11.21 4.73
CA LYS A 58 -18.66 -11.15 5.19
C LYS A 58 -19.52 -12.13 4.41
N GLU A 59 -19.39 -12.14 3.09
CA GLU A 59 -20.11 -13.03 2.21
C GLU A 59 -19.75 -14.50 2.49
N PHE A 60 -18.46 -14.79 2.66
CA PHE A 60 -17.98 -16.11 3.05
C PHE A 60 -18.61 -16.62 4.34
N ASN A 61 -18.69 -15.79 5.37
CA ASN A 61 -19.33 -16.17 6.63
C ASN A 61 -20.84 -16.39 6.48
N ALA A 62 -21.52 -15.58 5.68
CA ALA A 62 -22.94 -15.76 5.38
C ALA A 62 -23.20 -17.08 4.63
N LEU A 63 -22.32 -17.43 3.67
CA LEU A 63 -22.39 -18.70 2.95
C LEU A 63 -22.16 -19.91 3.88
N LEU A 64 -21.27 -19.78 4.87
CA LEU A 64 -21.07 -20.85 5.86
C LEU A 64 -22.30 -21.02 6.75
N GLU A 65 -22.97 -19.95 7.16
CA GLU A 65 -24.21 -20.00 7.90
C GLU A 65 -25.33 -20.62 7.03
N GLU A 66 -25.43 -20.24 5.76
CA GLU A 66 -26.38 -20.82 4.82
C GLU A 66 -26.17 -22.34 4.69
N PHE A 67 -24.92 -22.81 4.51
CA PHE A 67 -24.60 -24.23 4.45
C PHE A 67 -25.02 -24.99 5.70
N ASN A 68 -24.76 -24.43 6.88
CA ASN A 68 -25.10 -25.08 8.17
C ASN A 68 -26.59 -25.12 8.44
N ASN A 69 -27.37 -24.20 7.88
CA ASN A 69 -28.82 -24.12 8.05
C ASN A 69 -29.58 -25.04 7.06
N ILE A 70 -28.90 -25.60 6.06
CA ILE A 70 -29.50 -26.59 5.16
C ILE A 70 -29.42 -27.96 5.82
N TYR A 71 -30.57 -28.51 6.17
CA TYR A 71 -30.66 -29.83 6.78
C TYR A 71 -30.48 -30.94 5.77
N TYR A 72 -29.79 -32.03 6.15
CA TYR A 72 -29.57 -33.20 5.31
C TYR A 72 -29.57 -34.48 6.16
N TYR A 73 -30.25 -35.51 5.72
CA TYR A 73 -30.47 -36.73 6.51
C TYR A 73 -29.45 -37.82 6.21
N ASP A 74 -29.01 -37.99 4.93
CA ASP A 74 -28.03 -38.99 4.57
C ASP A 74 -26.63 -38.63 5.03
N GLN A 75 -26.10 -39.41 5.99
CA GLN A 75 -24.83 -39.13 6.65
C GLN A 75 -23.61 -39.26 5.69
N GLU A 76 -23.66 -40.17 4.71
CA GLU A 76 -22.55 -40.41 3.79
C GLU A 76 -22.40 -39.21 2.82
N THR A 77 -23.49 -38.78 2.23
CA THR A 77 -23.52 -37.63 1.35
C THR A 77 -23.18 -36.32 2.12
N GLU A 78 -23.69 -36.18 3.36
CA GLU A 78 -23.35 -35.04 4.21
C GLU A 78 -21.85 -34.98 4.52
N ASN A 79 -21.20 -36.09 4.80
CA ASN A 79 -19.75 -36.16 5.00
C ASN A 79 -18.98 -35.78 3.74
N THR A 80 -19.45 -36.20 2.58
CA THR A 80 -18.88 -35.82 1.28
C THR A 80 -18.96 -34.30 1.06
N LEU A 81 -20.15 -33.70 1.27
CA LEU A 81 -20.38 -32.27 1.16
C LEU A 81 -19.55 -31.45 2.15
N LYS A 82 -19.36 -31.96 3.37
CA LYS A 82 -18.47 -31.32 4.37
C LYS A 82 -17.00 -31.37 3.94
N ASN A 83 -16.56 -32.44 3.29
CA ASN A 83 -15.20 -32.50 2.73
C ASN A 83 -15.02 -31.51 1.58
N GLU A 84 -15.98 -31.45 0.64
CA GLU A 84 -15.97 -30.45 -0.43
C GLU A 84 -15.97 -29.01 0.10
N LEU A 85 -16.79 -28.73 1.13
CA LEU A 85 -16.79 -27.45 1.81
C LEU A 85 -15.42 -27.13 2.43
N ARG A 86 -14.77 -28.12 3.04
CA ARG A 86 -13.43 -27.94 3.64
C ARG A 86 -12.40 -27.55 2.56
N GLU A 87 -12.47 -28.19 1.41
CA GLU A 87 -11.61 -27.84 0.26
C GLU A 87 -11.88 -26.43 -0.23
N ALA A 88 -13.14 -26.05 -0.44
CA ALA A 88 -13.52 -24.70 -0.85
C ALA A 88 -13.08 -23.63 0.18
N LYS A 89 -13.17 -23.92 1.48
CA LYS A 89 -12.62 -23.05 2.55
C LYS A 89 -11.12 -22.90 2.44
N ASN A 90 -10.39 -23.99 2.18
CA ASN A 90 -8.94 -23.94 2.01
C ASN A 90 -8.55 -23.10 0.78
N GLU A 91 -9.27 -23.27 -0.34
CA GLU A 91 -9.09 -22.44 -1.54
C GLU A 91 -9.28 -20.95 -1.22
N PHE A 92 -10.34 -20.59 -0.49
CA PHE A 92 -10.62 -19.23 -0.09
C PHE A 92 -9.50 -18.62 0.79
N TYR A 93 -9.05 -19.36 1.81
CA TYR A 93 -7.98 -18.88 2.69
C TYR A 93 -6.64 -18.79 1.97
N THR A 94 -6.34 -19.71 1.05
CA THR A 94 -5.12 -19.68 0.24
C THR A 94 -5.12 -18.45 -0.67
N ALA A 95 -6.19 -18.22 -1.42
CA ALA A 95 -6.33 -17.06 -2.30
C ALA A 95 -6.20 -15.73 -1.52
N ARG A 96 -6.82 -15.67 -0.34
CA ARG A 96 -6.71 -14.52 0.55
C ARG A 96 -5.27 -14.29 1.00
N LYS A 97 -4.58 -15.34 1.42
CA LYS A 97 -3.17 -15.28 1.86
C LYS A 97 -2.28 -14.78 0.73
N GLU A 98 -2.39 -15.37 -0.46
CA GLU A 98 -1.62 -14.96 -1.64
C GLU A 98 -1.85 -13.50 -2.03
N PHE A 99 -3.09 -13.02 -1.94
CA PHE A 99 -3.41 -11.62 -2.20
C PHE A 99 -2.66 -10.66 -1.25
N PHE A 100 -2.69 -10.97 0.06
CA PHE A 100 -2.01 -10.11 1.04
C PHE A 100 -0.48 -10.25 0.96
N GLU A 101 0.06 -11.41 0.61
CA GLU A 101 1.49 -11.60 0.38
C GLU A 101 1.99 -10.75 -0.80
N LYS A 102 1.28 -10.79 -1.95
CA LYS A 102 1.59 -9.92 -3.10
C LYS A 102 1.50 -8.42 -2.75
N ALA A 103 0.47 -8.04 -1.99
CA ALA A 103 0.35 -6.65 -1.54
C ALA A 103 1.53 -6.24 -0.63
N ASN A 104 1.96 -7.11 0.27
CA ASN A 104 3.11 -6.86 1.15
C ASN A 104 4.43 -6.80 0.39
N GLU A 105 4.62 -7.63 -0.64
CA GLU A 105 5.79 -7.54 -1.53
C GLU A 105 5.83 -6.18 -2.23
N GLY A 106 4.72 -5.73 -2.81
CA GLY A 106 4.60 -4.41 -3.41
C GLY A 106 4.90 -3.26 -2.42
N PHE A 107 4.48 -3.41 -1.16
CA PHE A 107 4.81 -2.43 -0.12
C PHE A 107 6.29 -2.38 0.21
N LYS A 108 6.98 -3.53 0.24
CA LYS A 108 8.44 -3.61 0.44
C LYS A 108 9.20 -2.95 -0.71
N GLU A 109 8.84 -3.28 -1.95
CA GLU A 109 9.45 -2.64 -3.13
C GLU A 109 9.27 -1.12 -3.13
N ASN A 110 8.08 -0.65 -2.77
CA ASN A 110 7.82 0.78 -2.66
C ASN A 110 8.63 1.43 -1.53
N ALA A 111 8.80 0.72 -0.40
CA ALA A 111 9.64 1.20 0.70
C ALA A 111 11.11 1.34 0.28
N GLU A 112 11.66 0.33 -0.40
CA GLU A 112 13.03 0.34 -0.91
C GLU A 112 13.26 1.49 -1.91
N LYS A 113 12.34 1.69 -2.86
CA LYS A 113 12.39 2.80 -3.82
C LYS A 113 12.34 4.17 -3.13
N LYS A 114 11.45 4.34 -2.13
CA LYS A 114 11.36 5.57 -1.34
C LYS A 114 12.63 5.82 -0.54
N GLU A 115 13.22 4.77 0.03
CA GLU A 115 14.46 4.87 0.78
C GLU A 115 15.63 5.29 -0.11
N ASP A 116 15.72 4.77 -1.34
CA ASP A 116 16.72 5.19 -2.33
C ASP A 116 16.59 6.68 -2.66
N VAL A 117 15.37 7.14 -2.94
CA VAL A 117 15.11 8.56 -3.19
C VAL A 117 15.53 9.42 -2.00
N ILE A 118 15.24 9.01 -0.78
CA ILE A 118 15.64 9.73 0.44
C ILE A 118 17.17 9.80 0.54
N LYS A 119 17.89 8.69 0.34
CA LYS A 119 19.36 8.66 0.36
C LYS A 119 19.98 9.61 -0.68
N ARG A 120 19.44 9.61 -1.88
CA ARG A 120 19.85 10.55 -2.95
C ARG A 120 19.58 12.00 -2.57
N LEU A 121 18.45 12.27 -1.92
CA LEU A 121 18.10 13.61 -1.44
C LEU A 121 19.02 14.04 -0.26
N GLU A 122 19.31 13.14 0.67
CA GLU A 122 20.26 13.36 1.77
C GLU A 122 21.66 13.69 1.24
N ALA A 123 22.08 13.05 0.14
CA ALA A 123 23.38 13.31 -0.48
C ALA A 123 23.49 14.72 -1.10
N LEU A 124 22.39 15.40 -1.42
CA LEU A 124 22.40 16.75 -1.98
C LEU A 124 22.99 17.80 -1.02
N VAL A 125 22.95 17.55 0.28
CA VAL A 125 23.57 18.43 1.29
C VAL A 125 25.08 18.64 1.04
N TYR A 126 25.75 17.68 0.38
CA TYR A 126 27.17 17.72 0.07
C TYR A 126 27.47 18.23 -1.34
N THR A 127 26.47 18.64 -2.09
CA THR A 127 26.62 19.11 -3.49
C THR A 127 27.00 20.58 -3.52
N SER A 128 28.11 20.90 -4.19
CA SER A 128 28.58 22.30 -4.37
C SER A 128 27.84 23.08 -5.47
N ASP A 129 27.22 22.37 -6.44
CA ASP A 129 26.44 23.01 -7.51
C ASP A 129 24.99 23.28 -7.06
N ILE A 130 24.74 24.54 -6.69
CA ILE A 130 23.44 25.01 -6.19
C ILE A 130 22.30 24.83 -7.21
N LYS A 131 22.58 25.03 -8.51
CA LYS A 131 21.54 24.89 -9.55
C LYS A 131 21.18 23.43 -9.80
N ALA A 132 22.20 22.58 -9.87
CA ALA A 132 21.99 21.13 -9.97
C ALA A 132 21.25 20.58 -8.75
N CYS A 133 21.59 21.04 -7.54
CA CYS A 133 20.93 20.66 -6.30
C CYS A 133 19.41 20.99 -6.35
N ASP A 134 19.02 22.15 -6.80
CA ASP A 134 17.62 22.59 -6.88
C ASP A 134 16.80 21.73 -7.87
N MET A 135 17.35 21.49 -9.05
CA MET A 135 16.72 20.65 -10.07
C MET A 135 16.56 19.20 -9.58
N LEU A 136 17.60 18.65 -8.98
CA LEU A 136 17.61 17.28 -8.47
C LEU A 136 16.65 17.13 -7.27
N ALA A 137 16.62 18.08 -6.33
CA ALA A 137 15.71 18.05 -5.19
C ALA A 137 14.23 18.07 -5.63
N LYS A 138 13.91 18.84 -6.68
CA LYS A 138 12.58 18.86 -7.29
C LYS A 138 12.24 17.52 -7.93
N SER A 139 13.12 17.01 -8.79
CA SER A 139 12.92 15.74 -9.49
C SER A 139 12.78 14.57 -8.50
N LEU A 140 13.63 14.51 -7.46
CA LEU A 140 13.54 13.49 -6.42
C LEU A 140 12.24 13.60 -5.59
N SER A 141 11.73 14.81 -5.40
CA SER A 141 10.43 15.00 -4.75
C SER A 141 9.29 14.46 -5.61
N GLU A 142 9.30 14.73 -6.90
CA GLU A 142 8.31 14.18 -7.85
C GLU A 142 8.39 12.65 -7.91
N GLU A 143 9.60 12.08 -7.94
CA GLU A 143 9.85 10.64 -7.89
C GLU A 143 9.28 10.02 -6.60
N PHE A 144 9.54 10.63 -5.43
CA PHE A 144 9.03 10.15 -4.14
C PHE A 144 7.50 10.05 -4.09
N TYR A 145 6.81 11.08 -4.62
CA TYR A 145 5.35 11.11 -4.63
C TYR A 145 4.74 10.18 -5.70
N ALA A 146 5.47 9.86 -6.75
CA ALA A 146 5.05 8.90 -7.77
C ALA A 146 5.13 7.45 -7.28
N ILE A 147 5.99 7.15 -6.30
CA ILE A 147 6.09 5.83 -5.68
C ILE A 147 4.83 5.55 -4.84
N GLY A 148 4.26 4.37 -5.01
CA GLY A 148 3.05 3.95 -4.32
C GLY A 148 3.19 3.84 -2.79
N PHE A 149 2.13 3.35 -2.16
CA PHE A 149 2.07 3.17 -0.72
C PHE A 149 3.03 2.06 -0.25
N ALA A 150 3.76 2.29 0.84
CA ALA A 150 4.79 1.40 1.40
C ALA A 150 4.37 0.72 2.71
N GLY A 151 3.05 0.60 2.95
CA GLY A 151 2.53 0.13 4.24
C GLY A 151 2.39 1.27 5.26
N LYS A 152 1.46 1.12 6.21
CA LYS A 152 1.02 2.22 7.08
C LYS A 152 2.16 2.80 7.93
N GLU A 153 2.92 1.96 8.61
CA GLU A 153 3.98 2.39 9.55
C GLU A 153 5.20 2.93 8.80
N LEU A 154 5.73 2.12 7.86
CA LEU A 154 6.89 2.50 7.04
C LEU A 154 6.63 3.74 6.18
N ASN A 155 5.43 3.89 5.62
CA ASN A 155 5.12 5.05 4.80
C ASN A 155 5.15 6.35 5.60
N THR A 156 4.76 6.34 6.86
CA THR A 156 4.82 7.51 7.75
C THR A 156 6.27 7.83 8.10
N GLU A 157 7.06 6.84 8.48
CA GLU A 157 8.48 7.01 8.80
C GLU A 157 9.29 7.55 7.60
N LEU A 158 9.09 6.94 6.42
CA LEU A 158 9.75 7.37 5.18
C LEU A 158 9.34 8.79 4.77
N TYR A 159 8.09 9.16 4.97
CA TYR A 159 7.63 10.52 4.70
C TYR A 159 8.29 11.54 5.63
N ASP A 160 8.42 11.24 6.91
CA ASP A 160 9.10 12.12 7.86
C ASP A 160 10.60 12.26 7.57
N ARG A 161 11.28 11.17 7.19
CA ARG A 161 12.68 11.20 6.74
C ARG A 161 12.83 12.02 5.45
N PHE A 162 11.97 11.79 4.48
CA PHE A 162 11.93 12.58 3.23
C PHE A 162 11.80 14.08 3.50
N LYS A 163 10.88 14.46 4.40
CA LYS A 163 10.66 15.85 4.77
C LYS A 163 11.90 16.48 5.42
N LYS A 164 12.57 15.73 6.31
CA LYS A 164 13.81 16.18 6.95
C LYS A 164 14.95 16.34 5.92
N ALA A 165 15.14 15.37 5.03
CA ALA A 165 16.17 15.41 3.99
C ALA A 165 15.93 16.59 3.02
N ARG A 166 14.70 16.80 2.59
CA ARG A 166 14.33 17.94 1.74
C ARG A 166 14.58 19.27 2.41
N ASN A 167 14.22 19.42 3.67
CA ASN A 167 14.48 20.65 4.42
C ASN A 167 15.98 20.90 4.61
N ALA A 168 16.77 19.86 4.90
CA ALA A 168 18.22 19.98 5.02
C ALA A 168 18.86 20.43 3.70
N ALA A 169 18.48 19.84 2.57
CA ALA A 169 18.94 20.28 1.25
C ALA A 169 18.56 21.73 0.94
N GLN A 170 17.37 22.16 1.33
CA GLN A 170 16.92 23.55 1.15
C GLN A 170 17.71 24.53 2.03
N GLU A 171 18.00 24.21 3.28
CA GLU A 171 18.80 25.07 4.16
C GLU A 171 20.26 25.16 3.69
N THR A 172 20.88 24.06 3.25
CA THR A 172 22.22 24.07 2.66
C THR A 172 22.26 24.99 1.42
N ARG A 173 21.28 24.87 0.54
CA ARG A 173 21.14 25.74 -0.63
C ARG A 173 21.03 27.22 -0.21
N LYS A 174 20.21 27.52 0.77
CA LYS A 174 20.00 28.88 1.26
C LYS A 174 21.29 29.49 1.82
N ALA A 175 22.03 28.73 2.63
CA ALA A 175 23.33 29.16 3.16
C ALA A 175 24.32 29.44 2.02
N ALA A 176 24.46 28.51 1.06
CA ALA A 176 25.36 28.70 -0.08
C ALA A 176 24.98 29.88 -0.98
N MET A 177 23.70 30.20 -1.11
CA MET A 177 23.25 31.40 -1.82
C MET A 177 23.59 32.70 -1.06
N GLU A 178 23.55 32.69 0.26
CA GLU A 178 23.89 33.83 1.10
C GLU A 178 25.40 34.09 1.01
N ASP A 179 26.25 33.06 1.12
CA ASP A 179 27.70 33.15 0.96
C ASP A 179 28.08 33.76 -0.41
N LEU A 180 27.44 33.29 -1.49
CA LEU A 180 27.64 33.86 -2.82
C LEU A 180 27.22 35.34 -2.91
N ARG A 181 26.11 35.70 -2.26
CA ARG A 181 25.63 37.06 -2.24
C ARG A 181 26.60 38.02 -1.51
N GLU A 182 27.15 37.54 -0.39
CA GLU A 182 28.17 38.27 0.35
C GLU A 182 29.43 38.42 -0.50
N GLU A 183 29.94 37.37 -1.11
CA GLU A 183 31.11 37.41 -2.00
C GLU A 183 30.92 38.39 -3.14
N PHE A 184 29.77 38.39 -3.83
CA PHE A 184 29.47 39.36 -4.86
C PHE A 184 29.34 40.76 -4.36
N GLY A 185 28.77 40.95 -3.17
CA GLY A 185 28.71 42.25 -2.47
C GLY A 185 30.11 42.82 -2.23
N ASN A 186 30.99 42.05 -1.60
CA ASN A 186 32.36 42.42 -1.31
C ASN A 186 33.15 42.78 -2.61
N LYS A 187 32.99 41.98 -3.66
CA LYS A 187 33.59 42.29 -4.98
C LYS A 187 33.05 43.59 -5.59
N ALA A 188 31.76 43.86 -5.44
CA ALA A 188 31.15 45.09 -5.94
C ALA A 188 31.63 46.31 -5.16
N ASP A 189 31.77 46.22 -3.82
CA ASP A 189 32.27 47.30 -2.99
C ASP A 189 33.74 47.59 -3.29
N ARG A 190 34.58 46.54 -3.44
CA ARG A 190 35.98 46.74 -3.87
C ARG A 190 36.10 47.42 -5.21
N LYS A 191 35.25 47.06 -6.18
CA LYS A 191 35.20 47.77 -7.49
C LYS A 191 34.79 49.25 -7.33
N ARG A 192 33.85 49.57 -6.45
CA ARG A 192 33.45 50.98 -6.16
C ARG A 192 34.58 51.76 -5.52
N GLU A 193 35.32 51.19 -4.59
CA GLU A 193 36.50 51.78 -3.98
C GLU A 193 37.56 52.12 -5.08
N ILE A 194 37.93 51.13 -5.91
CA ILE A 194 38.88 51.37 -7.00
C ILE A 194 38.39 52.47 -7.93
N ILE A 195 37.11 52.51 -8.31
CA ILE A 195 36.55 53.56 -9.15
C ILE A 195 36.65 54.95 -8.43
N SER A 196 36.42 55.02 -7.13
CA SER A 196 36.53 56.22 -6.34
C SER A 196 37.97 56.73 -6.26
N GLU A 197 38.93 55.83 -6.06
CA GLU A 197 40.35 56.13 -6.02
C GLU A 197 40.82 56.63 -7.40
N LEU A 198 40.40 55.97 -8.49
CA LEU A 198 40.71 56.40 -9.85
C LEU A 198 40.17 57.84 -10.15
N LYS A 199 38.91 58.10 -9.71
CA LYS A 199 38.34 59.44 -9.87
C LYS A 199 39.13 60.51 -9.10
N ALA A 200 39.65 60.20 -7.93
CA ALA A 200 40.50 61.12 -7.16
C ALA A 200 41.84 61.41 -7.82
N LEU A 201 42.42 60.44 -8.59
CA LEU A 201 43.65 60.62 -9.34
C LEU A 201 43.51 61.58 -10.53
N VAL A 202 42.33 61.71 -11.12
CA VAL A 202 42.07 62.59 -12.26
C VAL A 202 42.42 64.05 -11.96
N ASN A 203 42.27 64.48 -10.73
CA ASN A 203 42.52 65.87 -10.28
C ASN A 203 43.88 66.02 -9.56
N ASN A 204 44.78 65.03 -9.64
CA ASN A 204 46.08 65.09 -9.00
C ASN A 204 47.07 65.80 -9.91
N GLU A 205 47.65 66.93 -9.43
CA GLU A 205 48.63 67.73 -10.17
C GLU A 205 50.01 67.02 -10.29
N ASN A 206 50.29 66.02 -9.43
CA ASN A 206 51.52 65.25 -9.48
C ASN A 206 51.34 63.98 -10.34
N TRP A 207 51.56 64.13 -11.63
CA TRP A 207 51.36 63.02 -12.58
C TRP A 207 52.24 61.79 -12.33
N LYS A 208 53.40 61.90 -11.73
CA LYS A 208 54.26 60.76 -11.40
C LYS A 208 53.62 59.92 -10.30
N GLU A 209 53.22 60.58 -9.24
CA GLU A 209 52.51 59.91 -8.13
C GLU A 209 51.16 59.32 -8.53
N ALA A 210 50.44 60.07 -9.38
CA ALA A 210 49.16 59.56 -9.93
C ALA A 210 49.32 58.29 -10.74
N THR A 211 50.38 58.22 -11.57
CA THR A 211 50.71 57.05 -12.39
C THR A 211 51.13 55.86 -11.55
N GLU A 212 51.96 56.08 -10.51
CA GLU A 212 52.33 54.98 -9.57
C GLU A 212 51.12 54.43 -8.84
N LYS A 213 50.20 55.24 -8.34
CA LYS A 213 48.96 54.84 -7.68
C LYS A 213 48.03 54.13 -8.68
N PHE A 214 47.87 54.62 -9.92
CA PHE A 214 47.06 53.99 -10.93
C PHE A 214 47.51 52.56 -11.24
N ASN A 215 48.85 52.35 -11.33
CA ASN A 215 49.39 51.03 -11.60
C ASN A 215 49.31 50.06 -10.39
N ALA A 216 49.08 50.56 -9.17
CA ALA A 216 48.93 49.77 -7.95
C ALA A 216 47.50 49.33 -7.67
N LEU A 217 46.48 49.92 -8.32
CA LEU A 217 45.07 49.61 -8.19
C LEU A 217 44.64 48.38 -9.03
#